data_38ebc06d512de4d323b66b1f5e754c3b
#
_entry.id   38ebc06d512de4d323b66b1f5e754c3b
#
_cell.length_a   1.000
_cell.length_b   1.000
_cell.length_c   1.000
_cell.angle_alpha   90.00
_cell.angle_beta   90.00
_cell.angle_gamma   90.00
#
_symmetry.space_group_name_H-M   'P 1'
#
loop_
_entity.id
_entity.type
_entity.pdbx_description
1 polymer ?
#
loop_
_entity_poly.entity_id
_entity_poly.type
_entity_poly.pdbx_seq_one_letter_code
_entity_poly.pdbx_strand_id
1 'polypeptide(L)'
;MWNHELSTHASLKVLAHTHLGRLACVRDKQPYIVPVNFAYNDHSLYSFSLPGQKIAWMRDNPLVCIEADQMRREYWATVVVFGRYEELTDTPKFREDRMLAFRLLQERAMWWEHGGTKTTPGAAVPPVPIYYRISIERITGRCGATAEAAHDGKQTKSVPDEQEWLLELLQSVRPP
;
A
#
# COMPACT_ATOMS: atom_id res chain seq x y z
N MET A 1 -3.95 -17.18 20.46
CA MET A 1 -3.88 -16.25 19.31
C MET A 1 -3.26 -17.04 18.17
N TRP A 2 -4.00 -17.21 17.11
CA TRP A 2 -3.57 -17.95 15.93
C TRP A 2 -2.89 -16.98 14.94
N ASN A 3 -1.70 -17.33 14.43
CA ASN A 3 -0.88 -16.48 13.57
C ASN A 3 -0.12 -17.35 12.58
N HIS A 4 -0.24 -17.07 11.28
CA HIS A 4 0.44 -17.78 10.19
C HIS A 4 1.23 -16.85 9.30
N GLU A 5 2.27 -17.39 8.69
CA GLU A 5 2.95 -16.75 7.58
C GLU A 5 2.15 -16.95 6.29
N LEU A 6 1.99 -15.87 5.54
CA LEU A 6 1.38 -15.91 4.22
C LEU A 6 2.42 -16.33 3.18
N SER A 7 2.00 -17.11 2.21
CA SER A 7 2.80 -17.33 1.00
C SER A 7 3.02 -16.00 0.25
N THR A 8 4.03 -15.94 -0.60
CA THR A 8 4.26 -14.76 -1.45
C THR A 8 3.02 -14.43 -2.29
N HIS A 9 2.35 -15.44 -2.83
CA HIS A 9 1.15 -15.28 -3.63
C HIS A 9 0.00 -14.66 -2.82
N ALA A 10 -0.25 -15.17 -1.62
CA ALA A 10 -1.27 -14.64 -0.72
C ALA A 10 -0.95 -13.21 -0.28
N SER A 11 0.31 -12.92 0.05
CA SER A 11 0.77 -11.58 0.39
C SER A 11 0.53 -10.58 -0.74
N LEU A 12 0.81 -10.95 -2.00
CA LEU A 12 0.53 -10.12 -3.18
C LEU A 12 -0.98 -9.88 -3.38
N LYS A 13 -1.83 -10.88 -3.09
CA LYS A 13 -3.28 -10.70 -3.13
C LYS A 13 -3.76 -9.70 -2.07
N VAL A 14 -3.28 -9.80 -0.83
CA VAL A 14 -3.59 -8.82 0.23
C VAL A 14 -3.20 -7.42 -0.25
N LEU A 15 -2.00 -7.27 -0.80
CA LEU A 15 -1.48 -6.01 -1.28
C LEU A 15 -2.33 -5.42 -2.42
N ALA A 16 -2.77 -6.27 -3.36
CA ALA A 16 -3.61 -5.86 -4.48
C ALA A 16 -4.98 -5.30 -4.05
N HIS A 17 -5.48 -5.74 -2.89
CA HIS A 17 -6.76 -5.30 -2.34
C HIS A 17 -6.62 -4.23 -1.24
N THR A 18 -5.39 -3.78 -0.98
CA THR A 18 -5.10 -2.71 -0.01
C THR A 18 -4.70 -1.45 -0.77
N HIS A 19 -5.10 -0.29 -0.26
CA HIS A 19 -4.88 1.00 -0.94
C HIS A 19 -4.08 1.97 -0.09
N LEU A 20 -4.07 1.77 1.21
CA LEU A 20 -3.37 2.59 2.18
C LEU A 20 -2.27 1.75 2.83
N GLY A 21 -1.06 2.28 2.85
CA GLY A 21 0.07 1.68 3.54
C GLY A 21 0.85 2.72 4.33
N ARG A 22 1.83 2.26 5.05
CA ARG A 22 2.77 3.08 5.81
C ARG A 22 4.15 2.90 5.21
N LEU A 23 4.56 3.94 4.47
CA LEU A 23 5.88 3.97 3.82
C LEU A 23 6.93 4.40 4.84
N ALA A 24 7.96 3.59 4.99
CA ALA A 24 9.15 3.89 5.75
C ALA A 24 10.33 4.16 4.81
N CYS A 25 11.04 5.26 5.05
CA CYS A 25 12.30 5.60 4.40
C CYS A 25 13.31 6.06 5.45
N VAL A 26 14.59 6.07 5.09
CA VAL A 26 15.69 6.38 6.00
C VAL A 26 16.65 7.35 5.33
N ARG A 27 17.05 8.38 6.09
CA ARG A 27 18.13 9.29 5.75
C ARG A 27 18.99 9.52 6.99
N ASP A 28 20.30 9.50 6.86
CA ASP A 28 21.25 9.74 7.95
C ASP A 28 20.97 8.87 9.21
N LYS A 29 20.59 7.60 9.00
CA LYS A 29 20.17 6.65 10.03
C LYS A 29 18.87 7.02 10.76
N GLN A 30 18.19 8.10 10.38
CA GLN A 30 16.91 8.49 10.95
C GLN A 30 15.79 7.84 10.14
N PRO A 31 14.96 6.95 10.73
CA PRO A 31 13.76 6.43 10.09
C PRO A 31 12.65 7.50 10.05
N TYR A 32 11.85 7.44 9.00
CA TYR A 32 10.66 8.28 8.82
C TYR A 32 9.52 7.45 8.23
N ILE A 33 8.35 7.52 8.84
CA ILE A 33 7.16 6.76 8.43
C ILE A 33 6.02 7.73 8.14
N VAL A 34 5.33 7.50 7.02
CA VAL A 34 4.15 8.27 6.62
C VAL A 34 3.10 7.39 5.94
N PRO A 35 1.81 7.70 6.08
CA PRO A 35 0.78 7.05 5.29
C PRO A 35 0.95 7.42 3.81
N VAL A 36 0.73 6.45 2.95
CA VAL A 36 0.72 6.63 1.49
C VAL A 36 -0.41 5.80 0.88
N ASN A 37 -1.04 6.37 -0.12
CA ASN A 37 -1.90 5.58 -0.99
C ASN A 37 -1.11 5.02 -2.12
N PHE A 38 -1.47 3.82 -2.50
CA PHE A 38 -0.83 3.16 -3.62
C PHE A 38 -1.81 2.31 -4.43
N ALA A 39 -1.42 2.01 -5.62
CA ALA A 39 -2.03 0.99 -6.46
C ALA A 39 -0.98 -0.07 -6.77
N TYR A 40 -1.33 -1.34 -6.53
CA TYR A 40 -0.49 -2.48 -6.91
C TYR A 40 -0.75 -2.86 -8.36
N ASN A 41 0.30 -3.03 -9.14
CA ASN A 41 0.26 -3.64 -10.46
C ASN A 41 1.62 -4.25 -10.80
N ASP A 42 1.61 -5.49 -11.26
CA ASP A 42 2.77 -6.21 -11.77
C ASP A 42 4.06 -6.02 -10.95
N HIS A 43 4.07 -6.53 -9.72
CA HIS A 43 5.19 -6.44 -8.76
C HIS A 43 5.69 -5.02 -8.45
N SER A 44 4.84 -4.01 -8.68
CA SER A 44 5.15 -2.62 -8.38
C SER A 44 4.00 -1.93 -7.65
N LEU A 45 4.34 -1.01 -6.77
CA LEU A 45 3.41 -0.10 -6.11
C LEU A 45 3.54 1.28 -6.74
N TYR A 46 2.46 1.77 -7.31
CA TYR A 46 2.38 3.10 -7.91
C TYR A 46 1.75 4.08 -6.94
N SER A 47 2.32 5.27 -6.83
CA SER A 47 1.82 6.32 -5.96
C SER A 47 2.19 7.70 -6.50
N PHE A 48 1.64 8.75 -5.88
CA PHE A 48 2.06 10.12 -6.12
C PHE A 48 2.15 10.91 -4.82
N SER A 49 2.86 12.01 -4.87
CA SER A 49 2.98 12.95 -3.75
C SER A 49 3.31 14.34 -4.26
N LEU A 50 2.98 15.35 -3.47
CA LEU A 50 3.60 16.65 -3.63
C LEU A 50 5.07 16.62 -3.17
N PRO A 51 5.92 17.56 -3.66
CA PRO A 51 7.27 17.71 -3.14
C PRO A 51 7.27 17.84 -1.62
N GLY A 52 8.19 17.13 -0.95
CA GLY A 52 8.28 17.13 0.50
C GLY A 52 9.36 16.20 1.02
N GLN A 53 9.43 16.07 2.35
CA GLN A 53 10.48 15.35 3.05
C GLN A 53 10.62 13.90 2.55
N LYS A 54 9.53 13.14 2.42
CA LYS A 54 9.62 11.75 1.98
C LYS A 54 10.24 11.60 0.58
N ILE A 55 9.86 12.49 -0.35
CA ILE A 55 10.41 12.49 -1.72
C ILE A 55 11.91 12.80 -1.69
N ALA A 56 12.31 13.83 -0.95
CA ALA A 56 13.73 14.19 -0.81
C ALA A 56 14.54 13.02 -0.22
N TRP A 57 14.02 12.35 0.80
CA TRP A 57 14.71 11.23 1.44
C TRP A 57 14.78 9.98 0.53
N MET A 58 13.72 9.68 -0.22
CA MET A 58 13.71 8.56 -1.17
C MET A 58 14.61 8.81 -2.39
N ARG A 59 14.84 10.06 -2.78
CA ARG A 59 15.82 10.41 -3.82
C ARG A 59 17.24 10.16 -3.35
N ASP A 60 17.55 10.47 -2.08
CA ASP A 60 18.87 10.25 -1.48
C ASP A 60 19.11 8.76 -1.18
N ASN A 61 18.08 8.06 -0.68
CA ASN A 61 18.14 6.63 -0.39
C ASN A 61 16.87 5.95 -0.92
N PRO A 62 16.97 5.27 -2.06
CA PRO A 62 15.79 4.66 -2.70
C PRO A 62 15.30 3.36 -2.03
N LEU A 63 15.99 2.84 -1.03
CA LEU A 63 15.54 1.67 -0.29
C LEU A 63 14.43 2.05 0.67
N VAL A 64 13.27 1.44 0.48
CA VAL A 64 12.06 1.72 1.25
C VAL A 64 11.38 0.45 1.73
N CYS A 65 10.53 0.62 2.72
CA CYS A 65 9.65 -0.43 3.20
C CYS A 65 8.22 0.11 3.21
N ILE A 66 7.26 -0.70 2.77
CA ILE A 66 5.83 -0.39 2.93
C ILE A 66 5.17 -1.51 3.71
N GLU A 67 4.52 -1.14 4.79
CA GLU A 67 3.59 -2.00 5.50
C GLU A 67 2.16 -1.66 5.04
N ALA A 68 1.34 -2.69 4.83
CA ALA A 68 -0.08 -2.56 4.53
C ALA A 68 -0.87 -3.64 5.26
N ASP A 69 -1.99 -3.26 5.84
CA ASP A 69 -2.80 -4.15 6.65
C ASP A 69 -4.26 -4.17 6.19
N GLN A 70 -4.90 -5.29 6.42
CA GLN A 70 -6.34 -5.45 6.34
C GLN A 70 -6.85 -5.98 7.68
N MET A 71 -7.74 -5.20 8.31
CA MET A 71 -8.40 -5.59 9.56
C MET A 71 -9.86 -5.87 9.29
N ARG A 72 -10.33 -7.03 9.75
CA ARG A 72 -11.73 -7.44 9.75
C ARG A 72 -12.15 -7.80 11.18
N ARG A 73 -13.44 -7.99 11.40
CA ARG A 73 -13.97 -8.34 12.71
C ARG A 73 -13.33 -9.62 13.27
N GLU A 74 -13.18 -10.64 12.44
CA GLU A 74 -12.70 -11.96 12.85
C GLU A 74 -11.25 -12.24 12.47
N TYR A 75 -10.72 -11.58 11.43
CA TYR A 75 -9.41 -11.85 10.86
C TYR A 75 -8.62 -10.59 10.59
N TRP A 76 -7.32 -10.71 10.58
CA TRP A 76 -6.40 -9.67 10.16
C TRP A 76 -5.31 -10.24 9.23
N ALA A 77 -4.81 -9.41 8.36
CA ALA A 77 -3.63 -9.67 7.56
C ALA A 77 -2.75 -8.44 7.50
N THR A 78 -1.46 -8.64 7.54
CA THR A 78 -0.47 -7.59 7.31
C THR A 78 0.58 -8.08 6.35
N VAL A 79 1.05 -7.20 5.49
CA VAL A 79 2.13 -7.46 4.55
C VAL A 79 3.19 -6.38 4.66
N VAL A 80 4.44 -6.79 4.51
CA VAL A 80 5.58 -5.87 4.50
C VAL A 80 6.32 -6.06 3.18
N VAL A 81 6.38 -5.00 2.40
CA VAL A 81 7.12 -4.90 1.15
C VAL A 81 8.47 -4.22 1.41
N PHE A 82 9.54 -4.82 0.95
CA PHE A 82 10.85 -4.18 0.80
C PHE A 82 11.06 -3.92 -0.68
N GLY A 83 11.40 -2.71 -1.01
CA GLY A 83 11.48 -2.33 -2.42
C GLY A 83 12.31 -1.09 -2.66
N ARG A 84 12.33 -0.69 -3.92
CA ARG A 84 13.15 0.42 -4.41
C ARG A 84 12.27 1.48 -5.06
N TYR A 85 12.42 2.70 -4.57
CA TYR A 85 11.80 3.89 -5.13
C TYR A 85 12.40 4.25 -6.50
N GLU A 86 11.54 4.58 -7.45
CA GLU A 86 11.90 5.17 -8.72
C GLU A 86 10.90 6.28 -9.06
N GLU A 87 11.42 7.49 -9.30
CA GLU A 87 10.61 8.62 -9.71
C GLU A 87 10.27 8.51 -11.21
N LEU A 88 8.99 8.61 -11.51
CA LEU A 88 8.48 8.59 -12.87
C LEU A 88 8.49 10.02 -13.42
N THR A 89 9.65 10.49 -13.85
CA THR A 89 9.85 11.84 -14.36
C THR A 89 9.08 12.07 -15.67
N ASP A 90 8.80 13.34 -15.99
CA ASP A 90 8.10 13.68 -17.25
C ASP A 90 9.05 13.66 -18.44
N THR A 91 9.49 12.45 -18.78
CA THR A 91 10.40 12.17 -19.88
C THR A 91 9.83 11.08 -20.78
N PRO A 92 10.26 10.97 -22.04
CA PRO A 92 9.81 9.89 -22.93
C PRO A 92 10.01 8.48 -22.34
N LYS A 93 11.07 8.29 -21.55
CA LYS A 93 11.38 7.01 -20.86
C LYS A 93 10.25 6.53 -19.95
N PHE A 94 9.62 7.44 -19.21
CA PHE A 94 8.62 7.10 -18.18
C PHE A 94 7.19 7.45 -18.60
N ARG A 95 6.95 7.82 -19.83
CA ARG A 95 5.62 8.25 -20.31
C ARG A 95 4.55 7.18 -20.04
N GLU A 96 4.82 5.94 -20.42
CA GLU A 96 3.88 4.83 -20.26
C GLU A 96 3.63 4.50 -18.77
N ASP A 97 4.69 4.44 -17.98
CA ASP A 97 4.61 4.19 -16.53
C ASP A 97 3.82 5.30 -15.81
N ARG A 98 4.00 6.57 -16.20
CA ARG A 98 3.23 7.70 -15.65
C ARG A 98 1.75 7.60 -16.01
N MET A 99 1.44 7.26 -17.26
CA MET A 99 0.06 7.07 -17.70
C MET A 99 -0.61 5.89 -16.98
N LEU A 100 0.15 4.82 -16.76
CA LEU A 100 -0.30 3.67 -15.97
C LEU A 100 -0.57 4.07 -14.52
N ALA A 101 0.39 4.74 -13.88
CA ALA A 101 0.24 5.24 -12.50
C ALA A 101 -1.01 6.12 -12.35
N PHE A 102 -1.20 7.07 -13.28
CA PHE A 102 -2.36 7.95 -13.28
C PHE A 102 -3.68 7.17 -13.37
N ARG A 103 -3.81 6.21 -14.31
CA ARG A 103 -5.02 5.38 -14.47
C ARG A 103 -5.30 4.56 -13.20
N LEU A 104 -4.29 3.84 -12.70
CA LEU A 104 -4.45 2.97 -11.52
C LEU A 104 -4.88 3.76 -10.28
N LEU A 105 -4.36 4.97 -10.12
CA LEU A 105 -4.67 5.80 -8.96
C LEU A 105 -6.02 6.53 -9.11
N GLN A 106 -6.45 6.86 -10.34
CA GLN A 106 -7.78 7.44 -10.58
C GLN A 106 -8.94 6.46 -10.31
N GLU A 107 -8.74 5.18 -10.54
CA GLU A 107 -9.75 4.15 -10.28
C GLU A 107 -10.07 4.00 -8.78
N ARG A 108 -9.29 4.63 -7.92
CA ARG A 108 -9.37 4.52 -6.47
C ARG A 108 -9.70 5.88 -5.86
N ALA A 109 -11.01 6.16 -5.70
CA ALA A 109 -11.47 7.39 -5.04
C ALA A 109 -10.88 7.47 -3.62
N MET A 110 -10.04 8.48 -3.38
CA MET A 110 -9.44 8.74 -2.08
C MET A 110 -10.23 9.84 -1.38
N TRP A 111 -10.85 9.50 -0.25
CA TRP A 111 -11.77 10.40 0.47
C TRP A 111 -11.18 11.75 0.88
N TRP A 112 -9.87 11.88 0.95
CA TRP A 112 -9.19 13.14 1.28
C TRP A 112 -8.79 13.97 0.06
N GLU A 113 -8.91 13.46 -1.17
CA GLU A 113 -8.58 14.22 -2.39
C GLU A 113 -9.57 15.33 -2.70
N HIS A 114 -10.79 15.25 -2.18
CA HIS A 114 -11.77 16.35 -2.32
C HIS A 114 -11.31 17.65 -1.65
N GLY A 115 -10.26 17.62 -0.85
CA GLY A 115 -9.62 18.79 -0.23
C GLY A 115 -8.25 19.17 -0.79
N GLY A 116 -7.59 18.27 -1.52
CA GLY A 116 -6.16 18.39 -1.87
C GLY A 116 -5.84 19.36 -3.01
N THR A 117 -6.83 19.76 -3.79
CA THR A 117 -6.66 20.72 -4.91
C THR A 117 -7.23 22.11 -4.62
N LYS A 118 -7.66 22.39 -3.41
CA LYS A 118 -7.96 23.78 -3.04
C LYS A 118 -6.63 24.52 -2.98
N THR A 119 -6.25 25.10 -4.11
CA THR A 119 -5.21 26.12 -4.17
C THR A 119 -5.49 27.14 -3.07
N THR A 120 -4.55 27.30 -2.15
CA THR A 120 -4.58 28.41 -1.22
C THR A 120 -4.75 29.69 -2.05
N PRO A 121 -5.76 30.54 -1.80
CA PRO A 121 -5.92 31.76 -2.55
C PRO A 121 -4.61 32.56 -2.46
N GLY A 122 -3.95 32.82 -3.61
CA GLY A 122 -2.66 33.50 -3.67
C GLY A 122 -1.46 32.63 -4.03
N ALA A 123 -1.58 31.30 -4.13
CA ALA A 123 -0.52 30.44 -4.67
C ALA A 123 -0.44 30.61 -6.19
N ALA A 124 0.67 31.12 -6.68
CA ALA A 124 0.85 31.48 -8.10
C ALA A 124 0.81 30.28 -9.07
N VAL A 125 1.15 29.06 -8.62
CA VAL A 125 1.06 27.82 -9.40
C VAL A 125 0.79 26.65 -8.46
N PRO A 126 -0.19 25.75 -8.74
CA PRO A 126 -0.36 24.55 -7.94
C PRO A 126 0.88 23.64 -8.07
N PRO A 127 1.36 23.03 -6.97
CA PRO A 127 2.52 22.14 -7.03
C PRO A 127 2.21 20.92 -7.91
N VAL A 128 3.13 20.62 -8.83
CA VAL A 128 3.01 19.47 -9.74
C VAL A 128 3.20 18.18 -8.94
N PRO A 129 2.28 17.20 -9.03
CA PRO A 129 2.44 15.93 -8.37
C PRO A 129 3.60 15.12 -8.96
N ILE A 130 4.40 14.52 -8.08
CA ILE A 130 5.50 13.63 -8.40
C ILE A 130 4.94 12.21 -8.36
N TYR A 131 4.86 11.56 -9.53
CA TYR A 131 4.53 10.15 -9.65
C TYR A 131 5.77 9.31 -9.41
N TYR A 132 5.60 8.20 -8.74
CA TYR A 132 6.69 7.25 -8.49
C TYR A 132 6.17 5.82 -8.42
N ARG A 133 7.08 4.88 -8.61
CA ARG A 133 6.82 3.47 -8.32
C ARG A 133 7.81 2.96 -7.27
N ILE A 134 7.40 1.90 -6.59
CA ILE A 134 8.26 1.10 -5.73
C ILE A 134 8.25 -0.30 -6.28
N SER A 135 9.38 -0.72 -6.87
CA SER A 135 9.57 -2.09 -7.36
C SER A 135 9.75 -3.01 -6.16
N ILE A 136 8.96 -4.09 -6.09
CA ILE A 136 8.99 -5.03 -4.98
C ILE A 136 10.21 -5.94 -5.14
N GLU A 137 11.15 -5.88 -4.20
CA GLU A 137 12.31 -6.77 -4.14
C GLU A 137 12.03 -7.99 -3.25
N ARG A 138 11.27 -7.80 -2.17
CA ARG A 138 10.85 -8.86 -1.25
C ARG A 138 9.52 -8.48 -0.60
N ILE A 139 8.69 -9.49 -0.36
CA ILE A 139 7.44 -9.35 0.39
C ILE A 139 7.36 -10.44 1.44
N THR A 140 6.84 -10.08 2.61
CA THR A 140 6.47 -11.00 3.68
C THR A 140 5.07 -10.66 4.17
N GLY A 141 4.33 -11.65 4.64
CA GLY A 141 2.99 -11.42 5.16
C GLY A 141 2.66 -12.33 6.33
N ARG A 142 1.74 -11.88 7.15
CA ARG A 142 1.16 -12.63 8.26
C ARG A 142 -0.33 -12.42 8.32
N CYS A 143 -1.04 -13.43 8.81
CA CYS A 143 -2.46 -13.34 9.09
C CYS A 143 -2.80 -14.04 10.40
N GLY A 144 -3.97 -13.73 10.94
CA GLY A 144 -4.43 -14.36 12.17
C GLY A 144 -5.88 -14.04 12.47
N ALA A 145 -6.41 -14.71 13.50
CA ALA A 145 -7.74 -14.44 14.04
C ALA A 145 -7.69 -13.33 15.09
N THR A 146 -8.73 -12.49 15.11
CA THR A 146 -8.93 -11.47 16.15
C THR A 146 -9.37 -12.12 17.46
N ALA A 147 -9.31 -11.37 18.57
CA ALA A 147 -9.77 -11.84 19.87
C ALA A 147 -11.29 -12.14 19.88
N GLU A 148 -12.08 -11.47 19.06
CA GLU A 148 -13.53 -11.69 18.96
C GLU A 148 -13.85 -13.06 18.35
N ALA A 149 -13.12 -13.49 17.32
CA ALA A 149 -13.27 -14.83 16.73
C ALA A 149 -12.91 -15.96 17.73
N ALA A 150 -12.00 -15.67 18.68
CA ALA A 150 -11.59 -16.63 19.70
C ALA A 150 -12.62 -16.80 20.84
N HIS A 151 -13.54 -15.82 21.02
CA HIS A 151 -14.54 -15.84 22.10
C HIS A 151 -15.89 -16.46 21.74
N ASP A 152 -16.21 -16.60 20.45
CA ASP A 152 -17.54 -17.00 20.00
C ASP A 152 -17.79 -18.53 20.09
N GLY A 153 -17.13 -19.24 21.01
CA GLY A 153 -17.47 -20.60 21.51
C GLY A 153 -17.89 -21.67 20.50
N LYS A 154 -17.97 -21.37 19.23
CA LYS A 154 -18.15 -22.32 18.16
C LYS A 154 -16.83 -23.05 17.99
N GLN A 155 -16.88 -24.34 18.27
CA GLN A 155 -15.82 -25.32 18.05
C GLN A 155 -14.83 -24.84 17.02
N THR A 156 -13.57 -24.81 17.41
CA THR A 156 -12.42 -24.61 16.53
C THR A 156 -12.67 -25.29 15.17
N LYS A 157 -13.25 -24.54 14.23
CA LYS A 157 -13.05 -24.86 12.83
C LYS A 157 -11.56 -24.96 12.69
N SER A 158 -11.10 -26.08 12.18
CA SER A 158 -9.72 -26.22 11.70
C SER A 158 -9.29 -24.91 11.08
N VAL A 159 -8.09 -24.46 11.45
CA VAL A 159 -7.44 -23.30 10.83
C VAL A 159 -7.88 -23.23 9.36
N PRO A 160 -8.58 -22.16 8.91
CA PRO A 160 -9.01 -22.08 7.52
C PRO A 160 -7.77 -22.22 6.64
N ASP A 161 -7.86 -23.03 5.61
CA ASP A 161 -6.81 -23.10 4.60
C ASP A 161 -6.53 -21.68 4.08
N GLU A 162 -5.28 -21.40 3.74
CA GLU A 162 -4.85 -20.08 3.21
C GLU A 162 -5.79 -19.60 2.08
N GLN A 163 -6.34 -20.51 1.28
CA GLN A 163 -7.28 -20.22 0.20
C GLN A 163 -8.68 -19.82 0.72
N GLU A 164 -9.19 -20.51 1.73
CA GLU A 164 -10.51 -20.24 2.33
C GLU A 164 -10.50 -18.88 3.03
N TRP A 165 -9.45 -18.61 3.80
CA TRP A 165 -9.25 -17.34 4.47
C TRP A 165 -9.09 -16.16 3.47
N LEU A 166 -8.32 -16.35 2.39
CA LEU A 166 -8.19 -15.35 1.33
C LEU A 166 -9.53 -15.08 0.64
N LEU A 167 -10.34 -16.08 0.39
CA LEU A 167 -11.66 -15.90 -0.22
C LEU A 167 -12.57 -15.08 0.68
N GLU A 168 -12.61 -15.34 1.98
CA GLU A 168 -13.41 -14.56 2.93
C GLU A 168 -12.93 -13.10 3.02
N LEU A 169 -11.61 -12.88 3.05
CA LEU A 169 -11.02 -11.56 3.06
C LEU A 169 -11.35 -10.76 1.79
N LEU A 170 -11.33 -11.42 0.63
CA LEU A 170 -11.52 -10.80 -0.68
C LEU A 170 -13.01 -10.60 -1.03
N GLN A 171 -13.90 -11.49 -0.59
CA GLN A 171 -15.35 -11.37 -0.83
C GLN A 171 -15.99 -10.20 -0.05
N SER A 172 -15.35 -9.77 1.03
CA SER A 172 -15.84 -8.64 1.83
C SER A 172 -15.50 -7.26 1.24
N VAL A 173 -14.70 -7.20 0.19
CA VAL A 173 -14.39 -5.96 -0.54
C VAL A 173 -15.47 -5.74 -1.59
N ARG A 174 -16.65 -5.20 -1.20
CA ARG A 174 -17.52 -4.54 -2.17
C ARG A 174 -16.85 -3.22 -2.54
N PRO A 175 -16.65 -2.95 -3.83
CA PRO A 175 -16.31 -1.59 -4.25
C PRO A 175 -17.44 -0.65 -3.82
N PRO A 176 -17.12 0.58 -3.46
CA PRO A 176 -18.11 1.62 -3.13
C PRO A 176 -19.03 1.91 -4.30
#